data_08d5f83a67d64ca86d65fa09f2307e14
#
_entry.id   08d5f83a67d64ca86d65fa09f2307e14
#
_cell.length_a   1.000
_cell.length_b   1.000
_cell.length_c   1.000
_cell.angle_alpha   90.00
_cell.angle_beta   90.00
_cell.angle_gamma   90.00
#
_symmetry.space_group_name_H-M   'P 1'
#
loop_
_entity.id
_entity.type
_entity.pdbx_description
1 polymer ?
#
loop_
_entity_poly.entity_id
_entity_poly.type
_entity_poly.pdbx_seq_one_letter_code
_entity_poly.pdbx_strand_id
1 'polypeptide(L)'
;VVIGASIAGLCAARVLSDCYGAVTLYERDELPSAPANRATVPQDRHLHMLMARGAIEFENLFPGLLKDMVAAGVPMLENRPDCIYLGAAGHVLGTGSTLRDEFTAYVPSRPHLEWQLRRRVEDLDNVKIVRRSVAEPRFEPARQRVTGVLLDPADRQAGEPEFVRADLVVDAAGRGTRLPVWLSQWGYARPTEEIVDIGINYATHQFRIPDGLIAEKVVVAGASHDESLGLGMLCYEDGTWVLTTFGVADAKPPRTFPEMLALADKLLPDHFTDALARAEPLGEPAFHAFPASRWRRYDKLDRFPAGIIPFGDAVASFNPTFGQGMTMTSLQAGHLRRALQFPDSELAAELNRATAKTTFPVWTMNGIGDVAFHHAETKEPAPWWWRPSGALFDQFLGAAETEPVLAEWFLRRFSLLDSLYMIPPPRIVGRTVAHNMRLWLRERRQAVAIASAAEPGEAGRHHQG
;
A
#
# COMPACT_ATOMS: atom_id res chain seq x y z
N VAL A 1 -25.47 0.19 -8.58
CA VAL A 1 -25.23 -0.72 -7.46
C VAL A 1 -23.74 -0.90 -7.27
N VAL A 2 -23.27 -0.93 -6.01
CA VAL A 2 -21.87 -1.22 -5.63
C VAL A 2 -21.86 -2.45 -4.75
N ILE A 3 -20.98 -3.40 -5.05
CA ILE A 3 -20.78 -4.62 -4.27
C ILE A 3 -19.60 -4.40 -3.31
N GLY A 4 -19.88 -4.31 -2.01
CA GLY A 4 -18.92 -4.00 -0.94
C GLY A 4 -18.89 -2.53 -0.54
N ALA A 5 -18.79 -2.25 0.76
CA ALA A 5 -18.76 -0.91 1.36
C ALA A 5 -17.48 -0.64 2.16
N SER A 6 -16.35 -1.20 1.73
CA SER A 6 -15.04 -0.78 2.19
C SER A 6 -14.54 0.42 1.36
N ILE A 7 -13.31 0.90 1.59
CA ILE A 7 -12.79 2.13 0.96
C ILE A 7 -13.04 2.17 -0.57
N ALA A 8 -12.83 1.07 -1.28
CA ALA A 8 -13.05 1.03 -2.72
C ALA A 8 -14.53 1.29 -3.09
N GLY A 9 -15.46 0.60 -2.42
CA GLY A 9 -16.89 0.81 -2.65
C GLY A 9 -17.35 2.21 -2.27
N LEU A 10 -16.85 2.77 -1.18
CA LEU A 10 -17.16 4.14 -0.75
C LEU A 10 -16.66 5.19 -1.76
N CYS A 11 -15.44 5.04 -2.29
CA CYS A 11 -14.91 5.91 -3.35
C CYS A 11 -15.74 5.80 -4.64
N ALA A 12 -16.09 4.58 -5.05
CA ALA A 12 -16.94 4.38 -6.23
C ALA A 12 -18.33 5.01 -6.03
N ALA A 13 -18.97 4.79 -4.88
CA ALA A 13 -20.28 5.35 -4.55
C ALA A 13 -20.27 6.89 -4.56
N ARG A 14 -19.20 7.51 -4.02
CA ARG A 14 -19.03 8.96 -4.06
C ARG A 14 -19.00 9.50 -5.50
N VAL A 15 -18.28 8.82 -6.39
CA VAL A 15 -18.22 9.23 -7.80
C VAL A 15 -19.55 9.00 -8.49
N LEU A 16 -20.19 7.86 -8.24
CA LEU A 16 -21.48 7.52 -8.86
C LEU A 16 -22.62 8.44 -8.40
N SER A 17 -22.56 8.97 -7.19
CA SER A 17 -23.59 9.89 -6.67
C SER A 17 -23.72 11.18 -7.50
N ASP A 18 -22.65 11.60 -8.17
CA ASP A 18 -22.66 12.77 -9.05
C ASP A 18 -23.37 12.48 -10.40
N CYS A 19 -23.57 11.19 -10.78
CA CYS A 19 -24.01 10.80 -12.12
C CYS A 19 -25.32 9.99 -12.14
N TYR A 20 -25.71 9.37 -11.04
CA TYR A 20 -26.88 8.50 -10.93
C TYR A 20 -27.88 9.03 -9.91
N GLY A 21 -29.18 8.89 -10.21
CA GLY A 21 -30.24 9.32 -9.31
C GLY A 21 -30.34 8.51 -8.01
N ALA A 22 -29.82 7.28 -8.00
CA ALA A 22 -29.75 6.44 -6.81
C ALA A 22 -28.52 5.51 -6.87
N VAL A 23 -27.79 5.41 -5.77
CA VAL A 23 -26.65 4.53 -5.60
C VAL A 23 -26.86 3.67 -4.35
N THR A 24 -26.84 2.36 -4.52
CA THR A 24 -26.98 1.41 -3.40
C THR A 24 -25.69 0.59 -3.26
N LEU A 25 -25.06 0.65 -2.08
CA LEU A 25 -23.97 -0.24 -1.72
C LEU A 25 -24.55 -1.43 -0.97
N TYR A 26 -24.21 -2.63 -1.37
CA TYR A 26 -24.54 -3.85 -0.63
C TYR A 26 -23.29 -4.35 0.11
N GLU A 27 -23.41 -4.44 1.44
CA GLU A 27 -22.35 -4.91 2.33
C GLU A 27 -22.87 -6.10 3.15
N ARG A 28 -22.09 -7.17 3.18
CA ARG A 28 -22.47 -8.37 3.94
C ARG A 28 -22.29 -8.23 5.44
N ASP A 29 -21.33 -7.38 5.85
CA ASP A 29 -21.01 -7.16 7.25
C ASP A 29 -21.93 -6.13 7.89
N GLU A 30 -22.05 -6.21 9.20
CA GLU A 30 -22.52 -5.10 9.99
C GLU A 30 -21.44 -4.04 10.09
N LEU A 31 -21.79 -2.81 9.69
CA LEU A 31 -20.86 -1.70 9.73
C LEU A 31 -20.91 -1.03 11.12
N PRO A 32 -19.77 -0.82 11.78
CA PRO A 32 -19.75 -0.20 13.10
C PRO A 32 -20.12 1.28 13.03
N SER A 33 -20.82 1.78 14.06
CA SER A 33 -21.24 3.20 14.15
C SER A 33 -20.10 4.16 14.50
N ALA A 34 -18.94 3.63 14.91
CA ALA A 34 -17.73 4.37 15.27
C ALA A 34 -16.50 3.70 14.64
N PRO A 35 -15.30 4.33 14.65
CA PRO A 35 -14.09 3.67 14.21
C PRO A 35 -13.85 2.35 14.94
N ALA A 36 -13.96 1.23 14.26
CA ALA A 36 -13.72 -0.10 14.82
C ALA A 36 -13.29 -1.09 13.75
N ASN A 37 -12.50 -2.08 14.15
CA ASN A 37 -12.06 -3.16 13.28
C ASN A 37 -13.24 -4.04 12.85
N ARG A 38 -13.27 -4.45 11.59
CA ARG A 38 -14.26 -5.35 11.03
C ARG A 38 -13.72 -6.78 10.97
N ALA A 39 -14.55 -7.75 11.34
CA ALA A 39 -14.15 -9.16 11.38
C ALA A 39 -13.73 -9.71 10.01
N THR A 40 -14.34 -9.24 8.91
CA THR A 40 -14.06 -9.69 7.54
C THR A 40 -13.04 -8.82 6.81
N VAL A 41 -12.48 -7.81 7.48
CA VAL A 41 -11.40 -6.94 6.96
C VAL A 41 -10.17 -7.11 7.86
N PRO A 42 -9.47 -8.25 7.77
CA PRO A 42 -8.37 -8.59 8.69
C PRO A 42 -7.23 -7.57 8.65
N GLN A 43 -7.05 -6.87 7.53
CA GLN A 43 -6.04 -5.80 7.39
C GLN A 43 -6.32 -4.57 8.25
N ASP A 44 -7.54 -4.35 8.79
CA ASP A 44 -7.86 -3.19 9.63
C ASP A 44 -7.01 -3.09 10.90
N ARG A 45 -6.46 -4.22 11.36
CA ARG A 45 -5.64 -4.31 12.58
C ARG A 45 -4.15 -4.08 12.33
N HIS A 46 -3.74 -3.95 11.08
CA HIS A 46 -2.34 -3.80 10.70
C HIS A 46 -2.00 -2.34 10.37
N LEU A 47 -0.76 -2.13 10.10
CA LEU A 47 -0.14 -0.85 9.81
C LEU A 47 -0.74 -0.18 8.56
N HIS A 48 -1.24 1.05 8.70
CA HIS A 48 -1.77 1.83 7.58
C HIS A 48 -1.38 3.30 7.71
N MET A 49 -1.02 3.92 6.61
CA MET A 49 -0.88 5.36 6.50
C MET A 49 -1.49 5.88 5.18
N LEU A 50 -1.90 7.11 5.16
CA LEU A 50 -2.38 7.78 3.97
C LEU A 50 -1.24 8.60 3.36
N MET A 51 -0.67 8.06 2.28
CA MET A 51 0.44 8.69 1.57
C MET A 51 0.02 10.03 0.93
N ALA A 52 0.99 10.90 0.68
CA ALA A 52 0.76 12.27 0.21
C ALA A 52 -0.15 12.35 -1.03
N ARG A 53 0.07 11.52 -2.06
CA ARG A 53 -0.83 11.49 -3.23
C ARG A 53 -2.22 11.02 -2.86
N GLY A 54 -2.33 9.99 -2.04
CA GLY A 54 -3.62 9.49 -1.57
C GLY A 54 -4.40 10.56 -0.81
N ALA A 55 -3.73 11.33 0.04
CA ALA A 55 -4.35 12.43 0.77
C ALA A 55 -4.99 13.46 -0.17
N ILE A 56 -4.26 13.89 -1.22
CA ILE A 56 -4.77 14.83 -2.24
C ILE A 56 -6.01 14.25 -2.94
N GLU A 57 -5.93 13.00 -3.38
CA GLU A 57 -7.04 12.37 -4.12
C GLU A 57 -8.28 12.14 -3.23
N PHE A 58 -8.08 11.76 -1.96
CA PHE A 58 -9.20 11.61 -1.02
C PHE A 58 -9.83 12.96 -0.66
N GLU A 59 -9.05 14.02 -0.48
CA GLU A 59 -9.59 15.37 -0.27
C GLU A 59 -10.40 15.86 -1.49
N ASN A 60 -9.94 15.56 -2.71
CA ASN A 60 -10.66 15.88 -3.95
C ASN A 60 -11.99 15.11 -4.06
N LEU A 61 -12.06 13.89 -3.54
CA LEU A 61 -13.29 13.08 -3.51
C LEU A 61 -14.23 13.49 -2.38
N PHE A 62 -13.67 13.82 -1.23
CA PHE A 62 -14.36 14.09 0.02
C PHE A 62 -13.84 15.39 0.64
N PRO A 63 -14.25 16.57 0.15
CA PRO A 63 -13.76 17.86 0.64
C PRO A 63 -13.93 18.01 2.14
N GLY A 64 -12.88 18.49 2.82
CA GLY A 64 -12.84 18.64 4.27
C GLY A 64 -12.44 17.39 5.06
N LEU A 65 -12.19 16.26 4.38
CA LEU A 65 -11.78 15.02 5.02
C LEU A 65 -10.51 15.18 5.85
N LEU A 66 -9.47 15.76 5.23
CA LEU A 66 -8.16 15.91 5.89
C LEU A 66 -8.24 16.83 7.12
N LYS A 67 -9.01 17.91 7.01
CA LYS A 67 -9.26 18.82 8.13
C LYS A 67 -9.92 18.10 9.30
N ASP A 68 -10.94 17.32 9.03
CA ASP A 68 -11.68 16.60 10.08
C ASP A 68 -10.84 15.47 10.70
N MET A 69 -10.00 14.80 9.91
CA MET A 69 -9.05 13.82 10.44
C MET A 69 -8.04 14.46 11.40
N VAL A 70 -7.45 15.60 11.03
CA VAL A 70 -6.52 16.34 11.91
C VAL A 70 -7.23 16.82 13.17
N ALA A 71 -8.46 17.32 13.04
CA ALA A 71 -9.27 17.71 14.21
C ALA A 71 -9.61 16.55 15.14
N ALA A 72 -9.65 15.32 14.59
CA ALA A 72 -9.83 14.08 15.38
C ALA A 72 -8.52 13.53 15.95
N GLY A 73 -7.39 14.22 15.77
CA GLY A 73 -6.10 13.81 16.33
C GLY A 73 -5.21 12.99 15.41
N VAL A 74 -5.61 12.77 14.15
CA VAL A 74 -4.77 12.04 13.17
C VAL A 74 -3.43 12.77 12.98
N PRO A 75 -2.29 12.09 13.21
CA PRO A 75 -0.98 12.68 13.01
C PRO A 75 -0.75 13.07 11.56
N MET A 76 -0.20 14.26 11.35
CA MET A 76 0.15 14.82 10.05
C MET A 76 1.68 14.95 9.94
N LEU A 77 2.22 14.49 8.82
CA LEU A 77 3.64 14.58 8.47
C LEU A 77 3.79 15.68 7.43
N GLU A 78 4.24 16.85 7.87
CA GLU A 78 4.23 18.07 7.08
C GLU A 78 5.65 18.59 6.91
N ASN A 79 6.26 18.42 5.75
CA ASN A 79 7.63 18.89 5.42
C ASN A 79 8.69 18.62 6.52
N ARG A 80 8.41 17.70 7.40
CA ARG A 80 9.19 17.36 8.58
C ARG A 80 9.61 15.90 8.52
N PRO A 81 10.61 15.57 7.71
CA PRO A 81 11.10 14.20 7.59
C PRO A 81 11.70 13.65 8.87
N ASP A 82 12.04 14.51 9.85
CA ASP A 82 12.40 14.13 11.21
C ASP A 82 11.26 13.39 11.96
N CYS A 83 10.01 13.45 11.45
CA CYS A 83 8.91 12.64 11.94
C CYS A 83 8.89 11.22 11.37
N ILE A 84 9.82 10.87 10.48
CA ILE A 84 9.86 9.61 9.76
C ILE A 84 11.23 8.98 9.94
N TYR A 85 11.25 7.74 10.45
CA TYR A 85 12.38 6.83 10.34
C TYR A 85 12.03 5.78 9.29
N LEU A 86 12.76 5.75 8.19
CA LEU A 86 12.47 4.84 7.07
C LEU A 86 13.72 4.09 6.64
N GLY A 87 13.75 2.82 6.97
CA GLY A 87 14.67 1.83 6.44
C GLY A 87 14.04 1.07 5.27
N ALA A 88 14.68 1.05 4.12
CA ALA A 88 14.26 0.33 2.94
C ALA A 88 15.40 -0.53 2.40
N ALA A 89 15.17 -1.83 2.20
CA ALA A 89 16.15 -2.78 1.70
C ALA A 89 17.52 -2.76 2.47
N GLY A 90 17.48 -2.50 3.77
CA GLY A 90 18.68 -2.40 4.63
C GLY A 90 19.30 -1.00 4.71
N HIS A 91 18.80 -0.03 3.98
CA HIS A 91 19.29 1.36 3.96
C HIS A 91 18.36 2.27 4.74
N VAL A 92 18.90 3.06 5.68
CA VAL A 92 18.14 4.07 6.44
C VAL A 92 18.24 5.41 5.74
N LEU A 93 17.13 5.95 5.27
CA LEU A 93 17.11 7.20 4.52
C LEU A 93 17.51 8.39 5.40
N GLY A 94 18.34 9.28 4.85
CA GLY A 94 18.76 10.52 5.48
C GLY A 94 17.65 11.57 5.50
N THR A 95 16.72 11.44 6.47
CA THR A 95 15.53 12.30 6.62
C THR A 95 15.72 13.45 7.62
N GLY A 96 16.93 13.71 8.09
CA GLY A 96 17.24 14.71 9.14
C GLY A 96 17.12 16.16 8.72
N SER A 97 16.65 16.48 7.51
CA SER A 97 16.49 17.87 7.03
C SER A 97 15.07 18.12 6.55
N THR A 98 14.61 19.38 6.65
CA THR A 98 13.32 19.81 6.09
C THR A 98 13.29 19.61 4.58
N LEU A 99 12.19 19.06 4.07
CA LEU A 99 11.99 18.91 2.63
C LEU A 99 11.88 20.28 1.96
N ARG A 100 12.36 20.36 0.71
CA ARG A 100 12.34 21.61 -0.07
C ARG A 100 10.98 21.93 -0.63
N ASP A 101 10.31 20.87 -1.10
CA ASP A 101 9.00 20.96 -1.71
C ASP A 101 7.93 20.46 -0.74
N GLU A 102 6.71 20.97 -0.89
CA GLU A 102 5.58 20.59 -0.07
C GLU A 102 5.34 19.09 -0.08
N PHE A 103 5.24 18.53 1.11
CA PHE A 103 4.97 17.11 1.33
C PHE A 103 4.10 16.96 2.58
N THR A 104 2.92 16.41 2.42
CA THR A 104 2.01 16.15 3.54
C THR A 104 1.42 14.75 3.41
N ALA A 105 1.64 13.94 4.42
CA ALA A 105 1.03 12.62 4.58
C ALA A 105 0.33 12.54 5.93
N TYR A 106 -0.55 11.57 6.10
CA TYR A 106 -1.37 11.43 7.30
C TYR A 106 -1.31 9.99 7.82
N VAL A 107 -1.46 9.83 9.11
CA VAL A 107 -1.37 8.52 9.76
C VAL A 107 -2.69 8.18 10.49
N PRO A 108 -3.82 8.06 9.76
CA PRO A 108 -5.05 7.57 10.34
C PRO A 108 -4.97 6.07 10.55
N SER A 109 -5.62 5.56 11.59
CA SER A 109 -5.93 4.13 11.62
C SER A 109 -6.88 3.79 10.45
N ARG A 110 -6.79 2.55 9.93
CA ARG A 110 -7.66 2.09 8.85
C ARG A 110 -9.15 2.18 9.21
N PRO A 111 -9.57 1.77 10.43
CA PRO A 111 -10.96 1.94 10.87
C PRO A 111 -11.42 3.39 10.90
N HIS A 112 -10.56 4.31 11.35
CA HIS A 112 -10.88 5.74 11.40
C HIS A 112 -11.10 6.32 10.01
N LEU A 113 -10.17 6.05 9.08
CA LEU A 113 -10.29 6.51 7.69
C LEU A 113 -11.56 5.97 7.03
N GLU A 114 -11.83 4.65 7.14
CA GLU A 114 -13.02 4.05 6.53
C GLU A 114 -14.32 4.64 7.12
N TRP A 115 -14.37 4.84 8.44
CA TRP A 115 -15.52 5.45 9.12
C TRP A 115 -15.74 6.91 8.66
N GLN A 116 -14.69 7.71 8.52
CA GLN A 116 -14.77 9.08 8.02
C GLN A 116 -15.30 9.15 6.58
N LEU A 117 -14.85 8.24 5.72
CA LEU A 117 -15.35 8.14 4.35
C LEU A 117 -16.81 7.69 4.31
N ARG A 118 -17.17 6.68 5.13
CA ARG A 118 -18.52 6.14 5.18
C ARG A 118 -19.54 7.18 5.61
N ARG A 119 -19.28 7.95 6.67
CA ARG A 119 -20.16 9.04 7.10
C ARG A 119 -20.47 10.01 5.97
N ARG A 120 -19.44 10.41 5.23
CA ARG A 120 -19.61 11.34 4.09
C ARG A 120 -20.40 10.73 2.94
N VAL A 121 -20.34 9.43 2.77
CA VAL A 121 -21.14 8.71 1.78
C VAL A 121 -22.59 8.56 2.26
N GLU A 122 -22.81 8.31 3.55
CA GLU A 122 -24.14 8.23 4.17
C GLU A 122 -24.87 9.58 4.19
N ASP A 123 -24.12 10.69 4.23
CA ASP A 123 -24.68 12.06 4.15
C ASP A 123 -25.15 12.46 2.73
N LEU A 124 -24.93 11.62 1.70
CA LEU A 124 -25.39 11.89 0.33
C LEU A 124 -26.85 11.44 0.17
N ASP A 125 -27.73 12.36 -0.22
CA ASP A 125 -29.18 12.13 -0.32
C ASP A 125 -29.61 10.95 -1.21
N ASN A 126 -28.79 10.67 -2.26
CA ASN A 126 -29.06 9.62 -3.25
C ASN A 126 -28.24 8.34 -3.04
N VAL A 127 -27.54 8.18 -1.89
CA VAL A 127 -26.74 7.00 -1.58
C VAL A 127 -27.34 6.24 -0.39
N LYS A 128 -27.35 4.91 -0.49
CA LYS A 128 -27.77 4.02 0.61
C LYS A 128 -26.80 2.89 0.78
N ILE A 129 -26.47 2.57 2.02
CA ILE A 129 -25.72 1.36 2.37
C ILE A 129 -26.71 0.35 2.97
N VAL A 130 -26.77 -0.84 2.41
CA VAL A 130 -27.70 -1.89 2.79
C VAL A 130 -26.93 -3.13 3.20
N ARG A 131 -27.18 -3.63 4.41
CA ARG A 131 -26.59 -4.88 4.91
C ARG A 131 -27.24 -6.08 4.25
N ARG A 132 -26.72 -6.51 3.12
CA ARG A 132 -27.12 -7.69 2.36
C ARG A 132 -25.95 -8.24 1.53
N SER A 133 -25.87 -9.53 1.36
CA SER A 133 -24.90 -10.16 0.47
C SER A 133 -25.42 -10.18 -0.97
N VAL A 134 -24.53 -9.90 -1.92
CA VAL A 134 -24.79 -10.12 -3.34
C VAL A 134 -24.34 -11.52 -3.70
N ALA A 135 -25.26 -12.38 -4.16
CA ALA A 135 -24.98 -13.71 -4.63
C ALA A 135 -24.23 -13.67 -5.97
N GLU A 136 -24.78 -12.94 -6.94
CA GLU A 136 -24.17 -12.77 -8.27
C GLU A 136 -24.78 -11.57 -9.03
N PRO A 137 -24.05 -11.00 -10.02
CA PRO A 137 -24.61 -10.08 -10.98
C PRO A 137 -25.50 -10.81 -11.99
N ARG A 138 -26.63 -10.19 -12.38
CA ARG A 138 -27.55 -10.75 -13.37
C ARG A 138 -27.14 -10.33 -14.77
N PHE A 139 -26.60 -11.27 -15.54
CA PHE A 139 -26.25 -11.07 -16.94
C PHE A 139 -27.40 -11.42 -17.87
N GLU A 140 -27.66 -10.57 -18.88
CA GLU A 140 -28.63 -10.77 -19.93
C GLU A 140 -27.93 -11.02 -21.28
N PRO A 141 -27.89 -12.28 -21.75
CA PRO A 141 -27.12 -12.65 -22.94
C PRO A 141 -27.56 -11.91 -24.21
N ALA A 142 -28.88 -11.69 -24.38
CA ALA A 142 -29.40 -11.00 -25.57
C ALA A 142 -28.93 -9.55 -25.69
N ARG A 143 -28.58 -8.92 -24.57
CA ARG A 143 -28.07 -7.53 -24.49
C ARG A 143 -26.55 -7.45 -24.25
N GLN A 144 -25.91 -8.59 -24.04
CA GLN A 144 -24.50 -8.66 -23.63
C GLN A 144 -24.17 -7.73 -22.44
N ARG A 145 -25.10 -7.71 -21.44
CA ARG A 145 -25.09 -6.72 -20.38
C ARG A 145 -25.49 -7.32 -19.02
N VAL A 146 -24.86 -6.79 -17.95
CA VAL A 146 -25.35 -6.95 -16.59
C VAL A 146 -26.46 -5.94 -16.34
N THR A 147 -27.62 -6.38 -15.86
CA THR A 147 -28.84 -5.60 -15.66
C THR A 147 -29.21 -5.41 -14.20
N GLY A 148 -28.41 -5.92 -13.29
CA GLY A 148 -28.62 -5.83 -11.85
C GLY A 148 -27.86 -6.89 -11.09
N VAL A 149 -28.28 -7.13 -9.86
CA VAL A 149 -27.69 -8.13 -8.95
C VAL A 149 -28.78 -9.03 -8.36
N LEU A 150 -28.42 -10.25 -8.04
CA LEU A 150 -29.19 -11.15 -7.19
C LEU A 150 -28.64 -11.04 -5.78
N LEU A 151 -29.49 -10.74 -4.82
CA LEU A 151 -29.16 -10.72 -3.41
C LEU A 151 -29.41 -12.09 -2.80
N ASP A 152 -28.57 -12.51 -1.87
CA ASP A 152 -28.86 -13.67 -1.04
C ASP A 152 -30.19 -13.47 -0.31
N PRO A 153 -30.96 -14.55 -0.08
CA PRO A 153 -32.19 -14.48 0.69
C PRO A 153 -31.96 -13.81 2.04
N ALA A 154 -32.91 -13.00 2.48
CA ALA A 154 -32.84 -12.35 3.80
C ALA A 154 -32.81 -13.40 4.92
N ASP A 155 -33.54 -14.50 4.73
CA ASP A 155 -33.44 -15.70 5.52
C ASP A 155 -32.73 -16.79 4.67
N ARG A 156 -31.51 -17.13 5.07
CA ARG A 156 -30.67 -18.13 4.37
C ARG A 156 -31.28 -19.52 4.32
N GLN A 157 -32.30 -19.79 5.12
CA GLN A 157 -32.93 -21.13 5.20
C GLN A 157 -34.20 -21.28 4.37
N ALA A 158 -34.84 -20.22 3.91
CA ALA A 158 -36.19 -20.31 3.35
C ALA A 158 -36.58 -19.32 2.24
N GLY A 159 -35.64 -18.54 1.68
CA GLY A 159 -35.97 -17.49 0.71
C GLY A 159 -35.40 -17.73 -0.69
N GLU A 160 -36.06 -17.19 -1.72
CA GLU A 160 -35.48 -17.07 -3.06
C GLU A 160 -34.59 -15.83 -3.16
N PRO A 161 -33.53 -15.86 -4.03
CA PRO A 161 -32.72 -14.67 -4.30
C PRO A 161 -33.59 -13.53 -4.84
N GLU A 162 -33.38 -12.33 -4.31
CA GLU A 162 -34.07 -11.12 -4.73
C GLU A 162 -33.31 -10.45 -5.88
N PHE A 163 -34.00 -10.18 -7.00
CA PHE A 163 -33.41 -9.41 -8.09
C PHE A 163 -33.55 -7.91 -7.85
N VAL A 164 -32.42 -7.20 -7.90
CA VAL A 164 -32.36 -5.74 -7.87
C VAL A 164 -31.80 -5.23 -9.19
N ARG A 165 -32.61 -4.48 -9.91
CA ARG A 165 -32.20 -3.85 -11.17
C ARG A 165 -31.16 -2.78 -10.93
N ALA A 166 -30.17 -2.69 -11.85
CA ALA A 166 -29.18 -1.63 -11.87
C ALA A 166 -28.74 -1.29 -13.29
N ASP A 167 -28.49 -0.03 -13.55
CA ASP A 167 -27.90 0.44 -14.81
C ASP A 167 -26.41 0.16 -14.86
N LEU A 168 -25.73 0.21 -13.71
CA LEU A 168 -24.32 -0.15 -13.54
C LEU A 168 -24.11 -0.89 -12.24
N VAL A 169 -23.33 -1.95 -12.29
CA VAL A 169 -22.80 -2.69 -11.14
C VAL A 169 -21.31 -2.45 -11.01
N VAL A 170 -20.85 -2.03 -9.85
CA VAL A 170 -19.43 -1.91 -9.51
C VAL A 170 -19.03 -3.07 -8.61
N ASP A 171 -18.14 -3.91 -9.07
CA ASP A 171 -17.56 -4.99 -8.26
C ASP A 171 -16.37 -4.46 -7.46
N ALA A 172 -16.65 -4.03 -6.23
CA ALA A 172 -15.66 -3.64 -5.23
C ALA A 172 -15.49 -4.71 -4.12
N ALA A 173 -15.70 -5.98 -4.46
CA ALA A 173 -15.59 -7.12 -3.52
C ALA A 173 -14.12 -7.47 -3.15
N GLY A 174 -13.15 -6.67 -3.60
CA GLY A 174 -11.75 -6.79 -3.25
C GLY A 174 -11.06 -8.02 -3.87
N ARG A 175 -10.03 -8.54 -3.21
CA ARG A 175 -9.23 -9.68 -3.68
C ARG A 175 -10.06 -10.93 -3.96
N GLY A 176 -11.13 -11.13 -3.21
CA GLY A 176 -12.04 -12.26 -3.30
C GLY A 176 -13.10 -12.15 -4.40
N THR A 177 -13.02 -11.16 -5.30
CA THR A 177 -13.98 -11.00 -6.40
C THR A 177 -14.19 -12.30 -7.18
N ARG A 178 -15.43 -12.55 -7.54
CA ARG A 178 -15.82 -13.68 -8.40
C ARG A 178 -16.02 -13.26 -9.86
N LEU A 179 -15.78 -12.01 -10.21
CA LEU A 179 -15.99 -11.49 -11.57
C LEU A 179 -15.29 -12.31 -12.66
N PRO A 180 -14.03 -12.77 -12.50
CA PRO A 180 -13.40 -13.65 -13.49
C PRO A 180 -14.16 -14.96 -13.73
N VAL A 181 -14.82 -15.50 -12.70
CA VAL A 181 -15.65 -16.70 -12.80
C VAL A 181 -16.94 -16.39 -13.54
N TRP A 182 -17.62 -15.30 -13.19
CA TRP A 182 -18.83 -14.87 -13.85
C TRP A 182 -18.61 -14.56 -15.34
N LEU A 183 -17.52 -13.85 -15.68
CA LEU A 183 -17.15 -13.63 -17.08
C LEU A 183 -17.06 -14.93 -17.87
N SER A 184 -16.39 -15.94 -17.32
CA SER A 184 -16.28 -17.26 -17.95
C SER A 184 -17.65 -17.94 -18.13
N GLN A 185 -18.54 -17.86 -17.14
CA GLN A 185 -19.90 -18.39 -17.21
C GLN A 185 -20.76 -17.69 -18.28
N TRP A 186 -20.50 -16.39 -18.53
CA TRP A 186 -21.20 -15.60 -19.55
C TRP A 186 -20.58 -15.71 -20.96
N GLY A 187 -19.55 -16.55 -21.13
CA GLY A 187 -18.90 -16.75 -22.42
C GLY A 187 -17.85 -15.69 -22.79
N TYR A 188 -17.33 -14.97 -21.80
CA TYR A 188 -16.20 -14.06 -21.95
C TYR A 188 -14.90 -14.74 -21.51
N ALA A 189 -13.77 -14.27 -22.01
CA ALA A 189 -12.47 -14.71 -21.53
C ALA A 189 -12.26 -14.27 -20.07
N ARG A 190 -11.53 -15.08 -19.30
CA ARG A 190 -11.01 -14.65 -18.01
C ARG A 190 -9.84 -13.70 -18.22
N PRO A 191 -9.70 -12.64 -17.40
CA PRO A 191 -8.50 -11.82 -17.43
C PRO A 191 -7.28 -12.68 -17.09
N THR A 192 -6.18 -12.47 -17.80
CA THR A 192 -4.89 -13.01 -17.35
C THR A 192 -4.52 -12.37 -16.01
N GLU A 193 -3.83 -13.12 -15.17
CA GLU A 193 -3.40 -12.65 -13.86
C GLU A 193 -1.87 -12.61 -13.83
N GLU A 194 -1.34 -11.41 -13.61
CA GLU A 194 0.06 -11.24 -13.23
C GLU A 194 0.14 -11.44 -11.71
N ILE A 195 1.02 -12.33 -11.25
CA ILE A 195 1.15 -12.70 -9.84
C ILE A 195 2.62 -12.64 -9.45
N VAL A 196 2.89 -12.01 -8.31
CA VAL A 196 4.19 -12.05 -7.64
C VAL A 196 3.96 -12.66 -6.27
N ASP A 197 4.42 -13.90 -6.09
CA ASP A 197 4.35 -14.62 -4.83
C ASP A 197 5.52 -14.22 -3.96
N ILE A 198 5.25 -13.49 -2.87
CA ILE A 198 6.24 -12.96 -1.93
C ILE A 198 6.08 -13.59 -0.54
N GLY A 199 4.95 -14.22 -0.25
CA GLY A 199 4.72 -14.96 0.99
C GLY A 199 4.91 -14.14 2.25
N ILE A 200 4.21 -13.02 2.43
CA ILE A 200 4.39 -12.17 3.61
C ILE A 200 3.47 -12.60 4.74
N ASN A 201 4.05 -12.75 5.92
CA ASN A 201 3.34 -12.99 7.16
C ASN A 201 3.50 -11.78 8.10
N TYR A 202 2.41 -11.38 8.76
CA TYR A 202 2.36 -10.26 9.69
C TYR A 202 1.95 -10.70 11.09
N ALA A 203 2.56 -10.06 12.09
CA ALA A 203 2.07 -10.05 13.45
C ALA A 203 2.02 -8.58 13.92
N THR A 204 0.89 -8.17 14.47
CA THR A 204 0.67 -6.79 14.90
C THR A 204 0.18 -6.73 16.33
N HIS A 205 0.74 -5.83 17.11
CA HIS A 205 0.30 -5.53 18.46
C HIS A 205 0.08 -4.03 18.61
N GLN A 206 -1.02 -3.67 19.29
CA GLN A 206 -1.26 -2.30 19.73
C GLN A 206 -0.63 -2.07 21.09
N PHE A 207 -0.15 -0.86 21.34
CA PHE A 207 0.46 -0.49 22.62
C PHE A 207 0.38 1.01 22.86
N ARG A 208 0.69 1.43 24.07
CA ARG A 208 0.89 2.85 24.44
C ARG A 208 2.28 3.04 24.98
N ILE A 209 2.83 4.21 24.71
CA ILE A 209 4.05 4.73 25.35
C ILE A 209 3.74 6.12 25.91
N PRO A 210 4.43 6.57 26.96
CA PRO A 210 4.33 7.95 27.44
C PRO A 210 4.63 8.95 26.33
N ASP A 211 3.90 10.06 26.31
CA ASP A 211 4.06 11.10 25.31
C ASP A 211 5.47 11.71 25.31
N GLY A 212 5.95 12.08 24.13
CA GLY A 212 7.20 12.81 23.96
C GLY A 212 8.48 11.98 24.05
N LEU A 213 8.40 10.65 24.19
CA LEU A 213 9.59 9.78 24.20
C LEU A 213 10.24 9.65 22.83
N ILE A 214 9.45 9.66 21.76
CA ILE A 214 9.92 9.66 20.36
C ILE A 214 9.22 10.76 19.56
N ALA A 215 9.95 11.41 18.70
CA ALA A 215 9.44 12.47 17.84
C ALA A 215 8.77 11.92 16.59
N GLU A 216 9.27 10.82 16.09
CA GLU A 216 8.80 10.14 14.88
C GLU A 216 7.37 9.63 15.08
N LYS A 217 6.58 9.72 14.02
CA LYS A 217 5.20 9.18 13.94
C LYS A 217 5.09 7.98 13.03
N VAL A 218 6.10 7.79 12.18
CA VAL A 218 6.26 6.68 11.25
C VAL A 218 7.67 6.12 11.43
N VAL A 219 7.75 4.86 11.79
CA VAL A 219 9.01 4.13 11.96
C VAL A 219 8.89 2.85 11.13
N VAL A 220 9.76 2.66 10.15
CA VAL A 220 9.81 1.46 9.32
C VAL A 220 11.25 0.99 9.20
N ALA A 221 11.50 -0.26 9.55
CA ALA A 221 12.70 -1.00 9.22
C ALA A 221 12.29 -2.14 8.28
N GLY A 222 12.43 -1.90 6.98
CA GLY A 222 12.05 -2.87 5.94
C GLY A 222 12.97 -4.08 5.94
N ALA A 223 12.43 -5.24 5.51
CA ALA A 223 13.25 -6.41 5.24
C ALA A 223 14.30 -6.10 4.17
N SER A 224 15.44 -6.78 4.23
CA SER A 224 16.55 -6.67 3.28
C SER A 224 16.92 -8.03 2.73
N HIS A 225 17.90 -8.05 1.84
CA HIS A 225 18.45 -9.30 1.32
C HIS A 225 19.04 -10.20 2.42
N ASP A 226 19.65 -9.58 3.44
CA ASP A 226 20.35 -10.29 4.53
C ASP A 226 19.43 -10.52 5.74
N GLU A 227 18.33 -9.78 5.85
CA GLU A 227 17.37 -9.87 6.94
C GLU A 227 15.93 -9.93 6.38
N SER A 228 15.36 -11.14 6.39
CA SER A 228 14.00 -11.38 5.88
C SER A 228 12.89 -10.90 6.83
N LEU A 229 13.23 -10.45 8.03
CA LEU A 229 12.30 -9.85 8.98
C LEU A 229 12.36 -8.32 8.89
N GLY A 230 11.23 -7.70 9.01
CA GLY A 230 11.11 -6.26 9.12
C GLY A 230 10.05 -5.87 10.15
N LEU A 231 9.99 -4.59 10.44
CA LEU A 231 8.96 -4.04 11.32
C LEU A 231 8.53 -2.65 10.86
N GLY A 232 7.37 -2.25 11.38
CA GLY A 232 6.90 -0.88 11.29
C GLY A 232 6.13 -0.49 12.53
N MET A 233 6.23 0.78 12.92
CA MET A 233 5.42 1.38 13.99
C MET A 233 4.76 2.64 13.49
N LEU A 234 3.50 2.84 13.82
CA LEU A 234 2.74 4.05 13.54
C LEU A 234 2.01 4.54 14.78
N CYS A 235 1.97 5.86 14.96
CA CYS A 235 1.14 6.51 15.96
C CYS A 235 -0.18 6.93 15.31
N TYR A 236 -1.31 6.57 15.90
CA TYR A 236 -2.65 6.89 15.42
C TYR A 236 -3.32 8.02 16.19
N GLU A 237 -4.54 8.39 15.77
CA GLU A 237 -5.33 9.54 16.22
C GLU A 237 -5.62 9.61 17.72
N ASP A 238 -5.64 8.48 18.42
CA ASP A 238 -5.91 8.40 19.85
C ASP A 238 -4.64 8.25 20.72
N GLY A 239 -3.47 8.46 20.11
CA GLY A 239 -2.17 8.23 20.73
C GLY A 239 -1.78 6.76 20.87
N THR A 240 -2.59 5.84 20.32
CA THR A 240 -2.26 4.42 20.26
C THR A 240 -1.19 4.17 19.20
N TRP A 241 -0.21 3.39 19.58
CA TRP A 241 0.82 2.89 18.67
C TRP A 241 0.49 1.49 18.18
N VAL A 242 0.91 1.22 16.96
CA VAL A 242 0.85 -0.12 16.37
C VAL A 242 2.25 -0.55 15.99
N LEU A 243 2.69 -1.68 16.51
CA LEU A 243 3.91 -2.38 16.09
C LEU A 243 3.51 -3.58 15.24
N THR A 244 3.91 -3.56 13.98
CA THR A 244 3.76 -4.69 13.06
C THR A 244 5.14 -5.24 12.74
N THR A 245 5.37 -6.51 13.05
CA THR A 245 6.50 -7.26 12.54
C THR A 245 6.06 -8.07 11.32
N PHE A 246 6.91 -8.22 10.34
CA PHE A 246 6.60 -9.01 9.15
C PHE A 246 7.80 -9.82 8.71
N GLY A 247 7.52 -10.96 8.10
CA GLY A 247 8.52 -11.81 7.47
C GLY A 247 8.15 -12.05 6.01
N VAL A 248 9.13 -11.97 5.14
CA VAL A 248 9.01 -12.31 3.71
C VAL A 248 9.52 -13.73 3.48
N ALA A 249 8.95 -14.41 2.47
CA ALA A 249 9.44 -15.69 1.99
C ALA A 249 9.59 -16.74 3.10
N ASP A 250 8.51 -17.16 3.71
CA ASP A 250 8.47 -18.17 4.78
C ASP A 250 9.11 -17.78 6.12
N ALA A 251 9.79 -16.63 6.21
CA ALA A 251 10.24 -16.09 7.49
C ALA A 251 9.02 -15.82 8.38
N LYS A 252 9.10 -16.35 9.60
CA LYS A 252 8.01 -16.20 10.58
C LYS A 252 8.29 -14.99 11.46
N PRO A 253 7.44 -13.95 11.42
CA PRO A 253 7.60 -12.83 12.31
C PRO A 253 7.37 -13.25 13.77
N PRO A 254 8.00 -12.57 14.74
CA PRO A 254 7.67 -12.68 16.15
C PRO A 254 6.18 -12.54 16.40
N ARG A 255 5.63 -13.35 17.32
CA ARG A 255 4.18 -13.42 17.55
C ARG A 255 3.75 -12.89 18.90
N THR A 256 4.66 -12.79 19.84
CA THR A 256 4.41 -12.24 21.18
C THR A 256 5.01 -10.84 21.27
N PHE A 257 4.41 -9.97 22.09
CA PHE A 257 4.91 -8.61 22.24
C PHE A 257 6.38 -8.55 22.72
N PRO A 258 6.83 -9.35 23.67
CA PRO A 258 8.26 -9.40 24.07
C PRO A 258 9.18 -9.80 22.94
N GLU A 259 8.80 -10.77 22.08
CA GLU A 259 9.61 -11.16 20.91
C GLU A 259 9.66 -10.06 19.85
N MET A 260 8.55 -9.30 19.70
CA MET A 260 8.50 -8.15 18.80
C MET A 260 9.42 -7.03 19.27
N LEU A 261 9.48 -6.79 20.60
CA LEU A 261 10.43 -5.83 21.20
C LEU A 261 11.87 -6.26 20.98
N ALA A 262 12.17 -7.55 21.12
CA ALA A 262 13.52 -8.08 20.85
C ALA A 262 13.93 -7.91 19.37
N LEU A 263 12.99 -8.01 18.41
CA LEU A 263 13.27 -7.70 17.02
C LEU A 263 13.47 -6.18 16.83
N ALA A 264 12.69 -5.35 17.50
CA ALA A 264 12.88 -3.90 17.47
C ALA A 264 14.27 -3.49 18.00
N ASP A 265 14.72 -4.10 19.07
CA ASP A 265 16.07 -3.89 19.65
C ASP A 265 17.20 -4.23 18.66
N LYS A 266 16.97 -5.21 17.79
CA LYS A 266 17.91 -5.59 16.73
C LYS A 266 17.93 -4.61 15.55
N LEU A 267 16.77 -4.06 15.19
CA LEU A 267 16.60 -3.34 13.92
C LEU A 267 16.54 -1.82 14.05
N LEU A 268 16.27 -1.30 15.24
CA LEU A 268 16.04 0.12 15.46
C LEU A 268 17.15 0.73 16.36
N PRO A 269 17.43 2.03 16.22
CA PRO A 269 18.26 2.79 17.15
C PRO A 269 17.76 2.77 18.59
N ASP A 270 18.69 2.91 19.55
CA ASP A 270 18.46 2.81 20.99
C ASP A 270 17.31 3.71 21.52
N HIS A 271 17.12 4.92 20.96
CA HIS A 271 16.06 5.81 21.44
C HIS A 271 14.65 5.26 21.23
N PHE A 272 14.43 4.41 20.19
CA PHE A 272 13.16 3.69 20.03
C PHE A 272 13.02 2.56 21.03
N THR A 273 14.09 1.80 21.26
CA THR A 273 14.05 0.67 22.20
C THR A 273 13.91 1.12 23.64
N ASP A 274 14.53 2.25 24.02
CA ASP A 274 14.33 2.90 25.32
C ASP A 274 12.86 3.34 25.53
N ALA A 275 12.21 3.84 24.47
CA ALA A 275 10.79 4.19 24.54
C ALA A 275 9.92 2.93 24.62
N LEU A 276 10.23 1.91 23.82
CA LEU A 276 9.51 0.63 23.79
C LEU A 276 9.64 -0.16 25.10
N ALA A 277 10.73 0.01 25.85
CA ALA A 277 10.88 -0.57 27.19
C ALA A 277 9.83 -0.09 28.19
N ARG A 278 9.15 1.04 27.86
CA ARG A 278 8.04 1.61 28.65
C ARG A 278 6.67 1.36 28.02
N ALA A 279 6.61 0.50 27.01
CA ALA A 279 5.38 0.24 26.28
C ALA A 279 4.42 -0.64 27.07
N GLU A 280 3.17 -0.24 27.08
CA GLU A 280 2.06 -1.01 27.65
C GLU A 280 1.27 -1.65 26.51
N PRO A 281 1.29 -2.99 26.35
CA PRO A 281 0.54 -3.67 25.30
C PRO A 281 -0.97 -3.54 25.52
N LEU A 282 -1.72 -3.40 24.42
CA LEU A 282 -3.17 -3.28 24.40
C LEU A 282 -3.80 -4.46 23.66
N GLY A 283 -4.66 -5.21 24.35
CA GLY A 283 -5.39 -6.34 23.75
C GLY A 283 -4.48 -7.47 23.28
N GLU A 284 -4.98 -8.25 22.32
CA GLU A 284 -4.30 -9.42 21.78
C GLU A 284 -3.65 -9.12 20.43
N PRO A 285 -2.54 -9.79 20.08
CA PRO A 285 -1.91 -9.64 18.79
C PRO A 285 -2.81 -10.12 17.64
N ALA A 286 -2.73 -9.45 16.50
CA ALA A 286 -3.39 -9.83 15.26
C ALA A 286 -2.40 -10.43 14.27
N PHE A 287 -2.86 -11.44 13.52
CA PHE A 287 -2.04 -12.14 12.53
C PHE A 287 -2.70 -12.08 11.16
N HIS A 288 -1.89 -11.92 10.11
CA HIS A 288 -2.37 -11.95 8.75
C HIS A 288 -1.30 -12.54 7.82
N ALA A 289 -1.76 -13.18 6.75
CA ALA A 289 -0.91 -13.66 5.68
C ALA A 289 -1.30 -13.01 4.35
N PHE A 290 -0.31 -12.53 3.63
CA PHE A 290 -0.45 -12.00 2.29
C PHE A 290 0.44 -12.83 1.35
N PRO A 291 -0.12 -13.86 0.68
CA PRO A 291 0.71 -14.78 -0.10
C PRO A 291 1.28 -14.12 -1.34
N ALA A 292 0.50 -13.31 -2.07
CA ALA A 292 0.91 -12.79 -3.36
C ALA A 292 0.26 -11.46 -3.71
N SER A 293 0.99 -10.62 -4.41
CA SER A 293 0.46 -9.52 -5.19
C SER A 293 -0.24 -10.08 -6.43
N ARG A 294 -1.34 -9.43 -6.86
CA ARG A 294 -2.12 -9.91 -8.01
C ARG A 294 -2.67 -8.75 -8.81
N TRP A 295 -2.46 -8.79 -10.12
CA TRP A 295 -3.07 -7.86 -11.07
C TRP A 295 -3.84 -8.60 -12.13
N ARG A 296 -5.17 -8.41 -12.16
CA ARG A 296 -6.08 -8.96 -13.16
C ARG A 296 -6.14 -8.03 -14.35
N ARG A 297 -5.69 -8.52 -15.49
CA ARG A 297 -5.52 -7.75 -16.71
C ARG A 297 -6.83 -7.61 -17.49
N TYR A 298 -7.84 -6.97 -16.89
CA TYR A 298 -9.10 -6.67 -17.57
C TYR A 298 -8.90 -5.76 -18.79
N ASP A 299 -7.85 -4.96 -18.81
CA ASP A 299 -7.44 -4.10 -19.92
C ASP A 299 -7.00 -4.86 -21.18
N LYS A 300 -6.68 -6.15 -21.05
CA LYS A 300 -6.26 -7.03 -22.15
C LYS A 300 -7.38 -7.88 -22.72
N LEU A 301 -8.59 -7.73 -22.20
CA LEU A 301 -9.75 -8.46 -22.72
C LEU A 301 -10.28 -7.78 -23.98
N ASP A 302 -10.43 -8.57 -25.06
CA ASP A 302 -10.98 -8.08 -26.34
C ASP A 302 -12.45 -7.65 -26.20
N ARG A 303 -13.20 -8.32 -25.32
CA ARG A 303 -14.61 -8.03 -25.04
C ARG A 303 -14.87 -8.06 -23.55
N PHE A 304 -15.74 -7.15 -23.10
CA PHE A 304 -16.20 -7.06 -21.71
C PHE A 304 -17.70 -6.76 -21.71
N PRO A 305 -18.52 -7.35 -20.81
CA PRO A 305 -19.95 -7.05 -20.76
C PRO A 305 -20.21 -5.62 -20.32
N ALA A 306 -21.22 -4.98 -20.91
CA ALA A 306 -21.70 -3.69 -20.43
C ALA A 306 -22.40 -3.84 -19.05
N GLY A 307 -22.54 -2.74 -18.33
CA GLY A 307 -23.29 -2.68 -17.08
C GLY A 307 -22.57 -3.28 -15.86
N ILE A 308 -21.29 -3.66 -15.96
CA ILE A 308 -20.45 -4.04 -14.82
C ILE A 308 -19.02 -3.57 -15.00
N ILE A 309 -18.38 -3.17 -13.89
CA ILE A 309 -16.96 -2.79 -13.86
C ILE A 309 -16.28 -3.32 -12.60
N PRO A 310 -15.00 -3.76 -12.68
CA PRO A 310 -14.19 -4.10 -11.51
C PRO A 310 -13.57 -2.85 -10.89
N PHE A 311 -13.41 -2.84 -9.55
CA PHE A 311 -12.89 -1.68 -8.84
C PHE A 311 -12.03 -2.06 -7.61
N GLY A 312 -10.97 -1.28 -7.34
CA GLY A 312 -10.06 -1.49 -6.20
C GLY A 312 -9.28 -2.80 -6.32
N ASP A 313 -9.16 -3.54 -5.22
CA ASP A 313 -8.44 -4.82 -5.16
C ASP A 313 -9.08 -5.93 -6.03
N ALA A 314 -10.29 -5.71 -6.54
CA ALA A 314 -10.86 -6.57 -7.57
C ALA A 314 -10.06 -6.50 -8.89
N VAL A 315 -9.34 -5.40 -9.13
CA VAL A 315 -8.43 -5.22 -10.27
C VAL A 315 -7.00 -5.57 -9.90
N ALA A 316 -6.44 -4.89 -8.90
CA ALA A 316 -5.04 -5.09 -8.50
C ALA A 316 -4.88 -4.98 -6.98
N SER A 317 -4.25 -5.99 -6.39
CA SER A 317 -3.82 -5.95 -4.99
C SER A 317 -2.30 -6.02 -4.92
N PHE A 318 -1.71 -5.03 -4.28
CA PHE A 318 -0.27 -4.84 -4.18
C PHE A 318 0.27 -5.41 -2.88
N ASN A 319 1.58 -5.63 -2.82
CA ASN A 319 2.28 -5.92 -1.59
C ASN A 319 2.02 -4.81 -0.56
N PRO A 320 1.43 -5.12 0.61
CA PRO A 320 1.02 -4.11 1.59
C PRO A 320 2.19 -3.34 2.20
N THR A 321 3.41 -3.87 2.18
CA THR A 321 4.60 -3.19 2.72
C THR A 321 4.94 -1.90 1.97
N PHE A 322 4.48 -1.76 0.72
CA PHE A 322 4.62 -0.51 -0.04
C PHE A 322 3.55 0.53 0.31
N GLY A 323 2.47 0.18 1.00
CA GLY A 323 1.45 1.13 1.49
C GLY A 323 0.62 1.83 0.41
N GLN A 324 0.62 1.39 -0.85
CA GLN A 324 0.08 2.16 -1.98
C GLN A 324 -1.36 1.83 -2.37
N GLY A 325 -1.95 0.74 -1.83
CA GLY A 325 -3.27 0.24 -2.25
C GLY A 325 -4.40 1.28 -2.16
N MET A 326 -4.48 2.03 -1.06
CA MET A 326 -5.51 3.07 -0.88
C MET A 326 -5.34 4.22 -1.88
N THR A 327 -4.10 4.65 -2.12
CA THR A 327 -3.80 5.69 -3.13
C THR A 327 -4.21 5.22 -4.53
N MET A 328 -3.93 3.96 -4.89
CA MET A 328 -4.33 3.42 -6.19
C MET A 328 -5.86 3.36 -6.34
N THR A 329 -6.57 3.04 -5.28
CA THR A 329 -8.04 3.06 -5.24
C THR A 329 -8.59 4.48 -5.47
N SER A 330 -8.02 5.49 -4.84
CA SER A 330 -8.45 6.89 -5.01
C SER A 330 -8.15 7.42 -6.42
N LEU A 331 -7.02 7.05 -7.00
CA LEU A 331 -6.70 7.35 -8.41
C LEU A 331 -7.69 6.69 -9.37
N GLN A 332 -8.07 5.44 -9.10
CA GLN A 332 -9.07 4.73 -9.90
C GLN A 332 -10.46 5.41 -9.81
N ALA A 333 -10.83 6.00 -8.68
CA ALA A 333 -12.04 6.80 -8.56
C ALA A 333 -12.02 8.02 -9.50
N GLY A 334 -10.87 8.67 -9.64
CA GLY A 334 -10.67 9.73 -10.64
C GLY A 334 -10.82 9.22 -12.08
N HIS A 335 -10.36 7.99 -12.36
CA HIS A 335 -10.56 7.35 -13.67
C HIS A 335 -12.04 7.02 -13.91
N LEU A 336 -12.74 6.51 -12.90
CA LEU A 336 -14.17 6.23 -12.98
C LEU A 336 -14.97 7.50 -13.32
N ARG A 337 -14.70 8.63 -12.65
CA ARG A 337 -15.34 9.92 -12.93
C ARG A 337 -15.18 10.33 -14.40
N ARG A 338 -14.02 10.09 -15.00
CA ARG A 338 -13.78 10.37 -16.42
C ARG A 338 -14.46 9.34 -17.34
N ALA A 339 -14.39 8.05 -16.98
CA ALA A 339 -14.99 6.99 -17.77
C ALA A 339 -16.51 7.10 -17.87
N LEU A 340 -17.19 7.64 -16.85
CA LEU A 340 -18.63 7.90 -16.85
C LEU A 340 -19.07 8.97 -17.86
N GLN A 341 -18.15 9.69 -18.51
CA GLN A 341 -18.45 10.63 -19.59
C GLN A 341 -18.52 9.94 -20.97
N PHE A 342 -18.11 8.69 -21.06
CA PHE A 342 -18.18 7.90 -22.29
C PHE A 342 -19.50 7.13 -22.38
N PRO A 343 -19.90 6.70 -23.58
CA PRO A 343 -21.04 5.81 -23.75
C PRO A 343 -20.89 4.55 -22.89
N ASP A 344 -22.00 4.04 -22.40
CA ASP A 344 -22.07 2.87 -21.53
C ASP A 344 -21.36 1.63 -22.09
N SER A 345 -21.38 1.44 -23.42
CA SER A 345 -20.63 0.39 -24.12
C SER A 345 -19.10 0.53 -24.05
N GLU A 346 -18.60 1.73 -23.78
CA GLU A 346 -17.16 2.05 -23.77
C GLU A 346 -16.63 2.24 -22.34
N LEU A 347 -17.53 2.50 -21.36
CA LEU A 347 -17.18 2.82 -19.97
C LEU A 347 -16.19 1.83 -19.37
N ALA A 348 -16.48 0.52 -19.45
CA ALA A 348 -15.62 -0.50 -18.87
C ALA A 348 -14.23 -0.54 -19.54
N ALA A 349 -14.18 -0.40 -20.87
CA ALA A 349 -12.93 -0.40 -21.61
C ALA A 349 -12.05 0.82 -21.26
N GLU A 350 -12.66 2.02 -21.17
CA GLU A 350 -11.95 3.24 -20.81
C GLU A 350 -11.44 3.20 -19.37
N LEU A 351 -12.27 2.74 -18.41
CA LEU A 351 -11.86 2.58 -17.02
C LEU A 351 -10.71 1.58 -16.89
N ASN A 352 -10.83 0.41 -17.50
CA ASN A 352 -9.82 -0.64 -17.40
C ASN A 352 -8.49 -0.18 -18.03
N ARG A 353 -8.53 0.51 -19.18
CA ARG A 353 -7.34 1.07 -19.85
C ARG A 353 -6.67 2.16 -18.98
N ALA A 354 -7.45 3.09 -18.44
CA ALA A 354 -6.93 4.17 -17.59
C ALA A 354 -6.35 3.61 -16.28
N THR A 355 -7.03 2.64 -15.68
CA THR A 355 -6.55 1.95 -14.47
C THR A 355 -5.25 1.21 -14.75
N ALA A 356 -5.14 0.50 -15.87
CA ALA A 356 -3.92 -0.22 -16.23
C ALA A 356 -2.72 0.72 -16.44
N LYS A 357 -2.92 1.91 -17.02
CA LYS A 357 -1.86 2.92 -17.18
C LYS A 357 -1.29 3.40 -15.84
N THR A 358 -2.10 3.55 -14.82
CA THR A 358 -1.65 3.94 -13.48
C THR A 358 -1.12 2.74 -12.68
N THR A 359 -1.69 1.56 -12.88
CA THR A 359 -1.25 0.33 -12.21
C THR A 359 0.14 -0.11 -12.67
N PHE A 360 0.43 -0.01 -13.96
CA PHE A 360 1.67 -0.54 -14.56
C PHE A 360 2.96 -0.03 -13.87
N PRO A 361 3.18 1.28 -13.70
CA PRO A 361 4.41 1.76 -13.05
C PRO A 361 4.51 1.36 -11.58
N VAL A 362 3.40 1.35 -10.85
CA VAL A 362 3.35 0.96 -9.44
C VAL A 362 3.57 -0.54 -9.29
N TRP A 363 2.93 -1.35 -10.13
CA TRP A 363 3.16 -2.79 -10.22
C TRP A 363 4.61 -3.14 -10.51
N THR A 364 5.20 -2.43 -11.48
CA THR A 364 6.61 -2.59 -11.85
C THR A 364 7.55 -2.26 -10.69
N MET A 365 7.32 -1.16 -10.00
CA MET A 365 8.13 -0.75 -8.85
C MET A 365 8.05 -1.79 -7.72
N ASN A 366 6.84 -2.23 -7.37
CA ASN A 366 6.63 -3.26 -6.35
C ASN A 366 7.33 -4.57 -6.78
N GLY A 367 7.13 -4.99 -8.03
CA GLY A 367 7.73 -6.22 -8.55
C GLY A 367 9.25 -6.18 -8.54
N ILE A 368 9.89 -5.06 -8.88
CA ILE A 368 11.35 -4.89 -8.77
C ILE A 368 11.81 -5.07 -7.32
N GLY A 369 11.09 -4.47 -6.36
CA GLY A 369 11.39 -4.63 -4.94
C GLY A 369 11.17 -6.07 -4.45
N ASP A 370 10.07 -6.70 -4.87
CA ASP A 370 9.72 -8.06 -4.46
C ASP A 370 10.72 -9.11 -5.00
N VAL A 371 11.11 -9.03 -6.30
CA VAL A 371 12.06 -10.01 -6.90
C VAL A 371 13.50 -9.79 -6.46
N ALA A 372 13.81 -8.75 -5.70
CA ALA A 372 15.10 -8.63 -5.00
C ALA A 372 15.26 -9.72 -3.94
N PHE A 373 14.16 -10.23 -3.38
CA PHE A 373 14.19 -11.40 -2.51
C PHE A 373 14.28 -12.67 -3.34
N HIS A 374 15.20 -13.57 -3.01
CA HIS A 374 15.48 -14.81 -3.76
C HIS A 374 14.27 -15.76 -3.84
N HIS A 375 13.34 -15.65 -2.92
CA HIS A 375 12.16 -16.52 -2.80
C HIS A 375 10.93 -15.98 -3.51
N ALA A 376 10.97 -14.75 -4.01
CA ALA A 376 9.85 -14.19 -4.75
C ALA A 376 9.71 -14.92 -6.09
N GLU A 377 8.56 -15.55 -6.29
CA GLU A 377 8.22 -16.25 -7.52
C GLU A 377 7.18 -15.47 -8.30
N THR A 378 7.36 -15.41 -9.61
CA THR A 378 6.39 -14.81 -10.52
C THR A 378 5.74 -15.94 -11.34
N LYS A 379 4.41 -15.89 -11.50
CA LYS A 379 3.67 -16.87 -12.30
C LYS A 379 4.14 -16.90 -13.76
N GLU A 380 4.39 -15.72 -14.32
CA GLU A 380 5.05 -15.53 -15.61
C GLU A 380 6.50 -15.09 -15.35
N PRO A 381 7.46 -15.42 -16.19
CA PRO A 381 8.84 -14.98 -16.00
C PRO A 381 8.92 -13.45 -15.82
N ALA A 382 9.51 -13.00 -14.74
CA ALA A 382 9.73 -11.59 -14.51
C ALA A 382 10.53 -10.96 -15.65
N PRO A 383 10.25 -9.73 -16.06
CA PRO A 383 11.05 -9.04 -17.05
C PRO A 383 12.54 -9.07 -16.69
N TRP A 384 13.42 -9.45 -17.63
CA TRP A 384 14.84 -9.62 -17.40
C TRP A 384 15.52 -8.40 -16.75
N TRP A 385 14.98 -7.22 -16.98
CA TRP A 385 15.51 -5.95 -16.46
C TRP A 385 15.11 -5.63 -15.02
N TRP A 386 14.17 -6.37 -14.39
CA TRP A 386 13.77 -6.11 -13.01
C TRP A 386 14.94 -6.30 -12.04
N ARG A 387 15.65 -7.43 -12.09
CA ARG A 387 16.79 -7.69 -11.19
C ARG A 387 17.92 -6.67 -11.33
N PRO A 388 18.42 -6.32 -12.55
CA PRO A 388 19.39 -5.24 -12.68
C PRO A 388 18.90 -3.89 -12.17
N SER A 389 17.62 -3.58 -12.35
CA SER A 389 17.02 -2.34 -11.84
C SER A 389 16.99 -2.33 -10.31
N GLY A 390 16.74 -3.47 -9.67
CA GLY A 390 16.81 -3.62 -8.22
C GLY A 390 18.21 -3.33 -7.67
N ALA A 391 19.26 -3.89 -8.31
CA ALA A 391 20.64 -3.63 -7.93
C ALA A 391 21.05 -2.15 -8.10
N LEU A 392 20.58 -1.47 -9.16
CA LEU A 392 20.82 -0.04 -9.33
C LEU A 392 20.06 0.78 -8.28
N PHE A 393 18.86 0.33 -7.91
CA PHE A 393 18.06 0.98 -6.89
C PHE A 393 18.68 0.83 -5.49
N ASP A 394 19.28 -0.32 -5.19
CA ASP A 394 20.03 -0.54 -3.98
C ASP A 394 21.20 0.45 -3.84
N GLN A 395 21.99 0.64 -4.91
CA GLN A 395 23.05 1.66 -4.97
C GLN A 395 22.51 3.09 -4.77
N PHE A 396 21.31 3.37 -5.25
CA PHE A 396 20.64 4.65 -5.01
C PHE A 396 20.25 4.81 -3.55
N LEU A 397 19.65 3.77 -2.92
CA LEU A 397 19.26 3.81 -1.51
C LEU A 397 20.47 4.01 -0.59
N GLY A 398 21.58 3.35 -0.86
CA GLY A 398 22.83 3.57 -0.13
C GLY A 398 23.33 5.02 -0.20
N ALA A 399 23.21 5.67 -1.37
CA ALA A 399 23.52 7.10 -1.48
C ALA A 399 22.49 7.99 -0.75
N ALA A 400 21.22 7.58 -0.70
CA ALA A 400 20.14 8.33 -0.05
C ALA A 400 20.22 8.33 1.49
N GLU A 401 21.05 7.47 2.10
CA GLU A 401 21.32 7.47 3.55
C GLU A 401 21.89 8.80 4.03
N THR A 402 22.74 9.42 3.21
CA THR A 402 23.48 10.63 3.61
C THR A 402 23.24 11.83 2.68
N GLU A 403 22.53 11.65 1.57
CA GLU A 403 22.21 12.73 0.61
C GLU A 403 20.70 13.10 0.69
N PRO A 404 20.31 14.13 1.45
CA PRO A 404 18.90 14.47 1.69
C PRO A 404 18.07 14.70 0.41
N VAL A 405 18.71 15.20 -0.65
CA VAL A 405 18.03 15.38 -1.95
C VAL A 405 17.59 14.05 -2.57
N LEU A 406 18.36 12.98 -2.36
CA LEU A 406 18.01 11.64 -2.84
C LEU A 406 16.91 11.03 -1.98
N ALA A 407 17.01 11.19 -0.65
CA ALA A 407 15.97 10.74 0.28
C ALA A 407 14.63 11.45 -0.01
N GLU A 408 14.62 12.78 -0.20
CA GLU A 408 13.45 13.54 -0.58
C GLU A 408 12.85 13.06 -1.91
N TRP A 409 13.68 12.88 -2.94
CA TRP A 409 13.24 12.38 -4.23
C TRP A 409 12.56 11.00 -4.09
N PHE A 410 13.13 10.12 -3.28
CA PHE A 410 12.55 8.81 -3.01
C PHE A 410 11.19 8.91 -2.30
N LEU A 411 11.12 9.64 -1.17
CA LEU A 411 9.89 9.81 -0.40
C LEU A 411 8.74 10.33 -1.25
N ARG A 412 8.99 11.35 -2.08
CA ARG A 412 7.97 11.94 -2.95
C ARG A 412 7.49 10.95 -4.03
N ARG A 413 8.41 10.20 -4.63
CA ARG A 413 8.08 9.18 -5.64
C ARG A 413 7.41 7.97 -5.04
N PHE A 414 7.90 7.50 -3.91
CA PHE A 414 7.30 6.37 -3.18
C PHE A 414 5.88 6.69 -2.73
N SER A 415 5.62 7.94 -2.36
CA SER A 415 4.28 8.46 -2.04
C SER A 415 3.43 8.78 -3.27
N LEU A 416 3.89 8.47 -4.48
CA LEU A 416 3.23 8.69 -5.77
C LEU A 416 2.89 10.18 -6.05
N LEU A 417 3.56 11.11 -5.34
CA LEU A 417 3.24 12.53 -5.37
C LEU A 417 3.64 13.19 -6.69
N ASP A 418 4.91 13.05 -7.09
CA ASP A 418 5.45 13.72 -8.29
C ASP A 418 5.20 12.92 -9.57
N SER A 419 5.29 11.60 -9.48
CA SER A 419 5.08 10.69 -10.60
C SER A 419 4.87 9.27 -10.11
N LEU A 420 4.16 8.48 -10.89
CA LEU A 420 4.02 7.04 -10.66
C LEU A 420 5.27 6.25 -11.06
N TYR A 421 6.15 6.83 -11.88
CA TYR A 421 7.36 6.17 -12.37
C TYR A 421 8.55 6.49 -11.48
N MET A 422 9.27 5.46 -11.04
CA MET A 422 10.53 5.55 -10.28
C MET A 422 11.75 5.74 -11.20
N ILE A 423 11.59 6.52 -12.27
CA ILE A 423 12.69 6.81 -13.21
C ILE A 423 13.44 8.06 -12.72
N PRO A 424 14.70 7.93 -12.30
CA PRO A 424 15.45 9.06 -11.79
C PRO A 424 15.89 9.97 -12.96
N PRO A 425 15.72 11.31 -12.81
CA PRO A 425 16.24 12.25 -13.80
C PRO A 425 17.78 12.29 -13.74
N PRO A 426 18.46 12.78 -14.81
CA PRO A 426 19.92 12.79 -14.88
C PRO A 426 20.63 13.42 -13.66
N ARG A 427 20.04 14.45 -13.06
CA ARG A 427 20.55 15.10 -11.85
C ARG A 427 20.59 14.16 -10.64
N ILE A 428 19.60 13.27 -10.50
CA ILE A 428 19.53 12.29 -9.41
C ILE A 428 20.56 11.18 -9.68
N VAL A 429 20.61 10.66 -10.89
CA VAL A 429 21.63 9.68 -11.30
C VAL A 429 23.04 10.22 -11.07
N GLY A 430 23.32 11.45 -11.52
CA GLY A 430 24.63 12.08 -11.35
C GLY A 430 25.03 12.25 -9.88
N ARG A 431 24.10 12.60 -8.98
CA ARG A 431 24.35 12.67 -7.54
C ARG A 431 24.65 11.31 -6.95
N THR A 432 23.88 10.29 -7.29
CA THR A 432 24.12 8.90 -6.84
C THR A 432 25.50 8.42 -7.25
N VAL A 433 25.86 8.57 -8.53
CA VAL A 433 27.18 8.16 -9.05
C VAL A 433 28.32 8.93 -8.36
N ALA A 434 28.17 10.26 -8.23
CA ALA A 434 29.18 11.08 -7.56
C ALA A 434 29.37 10.72 -6.09
N HIS A 435 28.28 10.37 -5.39
CA HIS A 435 28.34 9.89 -4.00
C HIS A 435 29.08 8.55 -3.88
N ASN A 436 28.67 7.57 -4.66
CA ASN A 436 29.25 6.22 -4.62
C ASN A 436 30.73 6.24 -5.04
N MET A 437 31.10 7.08 -6.01
CA MET A 437 32.51 7.28 -6.40
C MET A 437 33.33 7.89 -5.25
N ARG A 438 32.78 8.87 -4.51
CA ARG A 438 33.44 9.44 -3.33
C ARG A 438 33.66 8.41 -2.23
N LEU A 439 32.67 7.56 -1.95
CA LEU A 439 32.80 6.47 -0.98
C LEU A 439 33.89 5.48 -1.39
N TRP A 440 33.84 4.99 -2.62
CA TRP A 440 34.83 4.07 -3.15
C TRP A 440 36.27 4.62 -3.10
N LEU A 441 36.46 5.92 -3.40
CA LEU A 441 37.75 6.57 -3.28
C LEU A 441 38.23 6.68 -1.82
N ARG A 442 37.32 6.92 -0.88
CA ARG A 442 37.66 6.95 0.56
C ARG A 442 38.07 5.60 1.06
N GLU A 443 37.33 4.54 0.74
CA GLU A 443 37.64 3.16 1.12
C GLU A 443 39.00 2.70 0.56
N ARG A 444 39.26 3.02 -0.72
CA ARG A 444 40.59 2.73 -1.29
C ARG A 444 41.72 3.45 -0.57
N ARG A 445 41.57 4.71 -0.21
CA ARG A 445 42.57 5.48 0.53
C ARG A 445 42.79 4.89 1.92
N GLN A 446 41.72 4.48 2.60
CA GLN A 446 41.83 3.81 3.90
C GLN A 446 42.51 2.46 3.77
N ALA A 447 42.17 1.63 2.80
CA ALA A 447 42.81 0.34 2.55
C ALA A 447 44.30 0.50 2.25
N VAL A 448 44.69 1.50 1.46
CA VAL A 448 46.14 1.80 1.19
C VAL A 448 46.85 2.26 2.47
N ALA A 449 46.20 3.12 3.28
CA ALA A 449 46.78 3.59 4.55
C ALA A 449 46.99 2.45 5.56
N ILE A 450 46.01 1.52 5.63
CA ILE A 450 46.12 0.33 6.49
C ILE A 450 47.23 -0.59 5.99
N ALA A 451 47.34 -0.84 4.68
CA ALA A 451 48.38 -1.66 4.09
C ALA A 451 49.77 -1.07 4.32
N SER A 452 49.93 0.26 4.18
CA SER A 452 51.19 0.93 4.42
C SER A 452 51.57 0.99 5.92
N ALA A 453 50.61 0.94 6.82
CA ALA A 453 50.86 0.85 8.26
C ALA A 453 51.17 -0.58 8.76
N ALA A 454 50.84 -1.59 7.96
CA ALA A 454 51.08 -3.01 8.26
C ALA A 454 52.42 -3.55 7.75
N GLU A 455 53.17 -2.76 6.94
CA GLU A 455 54.54 -3.15 6.57
C GLU A 455 55.49 -2.93 7.76
N PRO A 456 56.06 -4.02 8.40
CA PRO A 456 57.03 -3.86 9.46
C PRO A 456 58.30 -3.29 8.82
N GLY A 457 58.80 -2.18 9.36
CA GLY A 457 60.07 -1.58 8.97
C GLY A 457 61.21 -2.58 9.03
N GLU A 458 61.57 -3.15 7.90
CA GLU A 458 62.92 -3.75 7.71
C GLU A 458 63.95 -2.62 7.53
N ALA A 459 64.29 -1.97 8.64
CA ALA A 459 65.44 -1.11 8.65
C ALA A 459 66.21 -1.28 9.98
N GLY A 460 67.31 -1.97 9.94
CA GLY A 460 68.26 -1.81 10.99
C GLY A 460 68.96 -3.11 11.52
N ARG A 461 69.50 -3.90 10.66
CA ARG A 461 70.70 -4.75 11.10
C ARG A 461 71.80 -4.52 10.10
N HIS A 462 72.53 -3.41 10.29
CA HIS A 462 73.93 -3.33 9.80
C HIS A 462 74.87 -3.13 10.97
N HIS A 463 75.67 -4.09 11.11
CA HIS A 463 77.08 -4.13 11.57
C HIS A 463 77.47 -3.38 12.83
N GLN A 464 77.83 -4.12 13.80
CA GLN A 464 79.16 -3.92 14.44
C GLN A 464 79.71 -5.24 15.03
N GLY A 465 80.98 -5.56 14.69
CA GLY A 465 81.80 -6.48 15.38
C GLY A 465 82.45 -7.54 14.50
#